data_f1a87574959782e699a1807ae1866e60
#
_entry.id   f1a87574959782e699a1807ae1866e60
#
_cell.length_a   1.000
_cell.length_b   1.000
_cell.length_c   1.000
_cell.angle_alpha   90.00
_cell.angle_beta   90.00
_cell.angle_gamma   90.00
#
_symmetry.space_group_name_H-M   'P 1'
#
loop_
_entity.id
_entity.type
_entity.pdbx_description
1 polymer ?
#
loop_
_entity_poly.entity_id
_entity_poly.type
_entity_poly.pdbx_seq_one_letter_code
_entity_poly.pdbx_strand_id
1 'polypeptide(L)'
;MKAHYLKLYAYNKWANSLFEKALSDSPYKNEKIDLLWSHIAAVQLLWLNRIEPIDQPVPDVFEARTPAENSPLFDYSQKRLVSLIESTEDFDRTISYLTLEGESFSNRLADLLTHLANHGTHHRSQIALLLREEGIAPPASDYFYYLRALED
;
A
#
# COMPACT_ATOMS: atom_id res chain seq x y z
N MET A 1 -12.17 14.00 -8.63
CA MET A 1 -11.20 12.90 -8.44
C MET A 1 -10.28 13.14 -7.25
N LYS A 2 -9.65 14.32 -7.08
CA LYS A 2 -8.73 14.64 -5.98
C LYS A 2 -9.25 14.24 -4.59
N ALA A 3 -10.41 14.74 -4.18
CA ALA A 3 -11.01 14.41 -2.87
C ALA A 3 -11.30 12.90 -2.70
N HIS A 4 -11.67 12.21 -3.78
CA HIS A 4 -11.88 10.77 -3.77
C HIS A 4 -10.57 10.02 -3.45
N TYR A 5 -9.47 10.33 -4.15
CA TYR A 5 -8.19 9.66 -3.91
C TYR A 5 -7.59 10.03 -2.55
N LEU A 6 -7.70 11.28 -2.10
CA LEU A 6 -7.27 11.65 -0.75
C LEU A 6 -7.99 10.82 0.32
N LYS A 7 -9.32 10.65 0.20
CA LYS A 7 -10.11 9.81 1.11
C LYS A 7 -9.72 8.33 1.01
N LEU A 8 -9.52 7.81 -0.21
CA LEU A 8 -9.14 6.42 -0.44
C LEU A 8 -7.76 6.10 0.16
N TYR A 9 -6.79 7.01 0.04
CA TYR A 9 -5.47 6.82 0.62
C TYR A 9 -5.41 7.12 2.12
N ALA A 10 -6.30 7.94 2.65
CA ALA A 10 -6.50 8.05 4.10
C ALA A 10 -7.03 6.73 4.68
N TYR A 11 -8.00 6.08 4.01
CA TYR A 11 -8.42 4.72 4.35
C TYR A 11 -7.26 3.72 4.27
N ASN A 12 -6.48 3.74 3.19
CA ASN A 12 -5.38 2.79 3.01
C ASN A 12 -4.33 2.92 4.13
N LYS A 13 -4.00 4.16 4.52
CA LYS A 13 -3.13 4.46 5.66
C LYS A 13 -3.70 3.92 6.96
N TRP A 14 -4.99 4.17 7.24
CA TRP A 14 -5.68 3.68 8.43
C TRP A 14 -5.66 2.15 8.49
N ALA A 15 -6.01 1.48 7.39
CA ALA A 15 -5.97 0.02 7.33
C ALA A 15 -4.56 -0.53 7.54
N ASN A 16 -3.53 0.09 6.93
CA ASN A 16 -2.14 -0.30 7.15
C ASN A 16 -1.74 -0.14 8.62
N SER A 17 -2.13 0.95 9.30
CA SER A 17 -1.77 1.14 10.71
C SER A 17 -2.38 0.07 11.63
N LEU A 18 -3.58 -0.42 11.32
CA LEU A 18 -4.20 -1.53 12.05
C LEU A 18 -3.40 -2.83 11.88
N PHE A 19 -2.99 -3.14 10.64
CA PHE A 19 -2.16 -4.32 10.36
C PHE A 19 -0.77 -4.20 10.97
N GLU A 20 -0.10 -3.06 10.84
CA GLU A 20 1.20 -2.81 11.47
C GLU A 20 1.16 -3.07 12.97
N LYS A 21 0.13 -2.54 13.66
CA LYS A 21 -0.08 -2.80 15.08
C LYS A 21 -0.29 -4.27 15.36
N ALA A 22 -1.18 -4.95 14.62
CA ALA A 22 -1.47 -6.37 14.83
C ALA A 22 -0.23 -7.24 14.61
N LEU A 23 0.58 -6.95 13.59
CA LEU A 23 1.81 -7.67 13.30
C LEU A 23 2.91 -7.42 14.35
N SER A 24 3.00 -6.20 14.87
CA SER A 24 3.97 -5.86 15.92
C SER A 24 3.63 -6.47 17.28
N ASP A 25 2.33 -6.60 17.58
CA ASP A 25 1.85 -7.08 18.87
C ASP A 25 1.68 -8.61 18.95
N SER A 26 1.78 -9.33 17.83
CA SER A 26 1.45 -10.76 17.75
C SER A 26 2.66 -11.63 17.44
N PRO A 27 2.86 -12.74 18.14
CA PRO A 27 3.98 -13.66 17.90
C PRO A 27 3.66 -14.65 16.76
N TYR A 28 3.36 -14.17 15.55
CA TYR A 28 3.20 -15.04 14.38
C TYR A 28 4.53 -15.64 13.93
N LYS A 29 4.47 -16.78 13.20
CA LYS A 29 5.66 -17.54 12.75
C LYS A 29 5.72 -17.69 11.24
N ASN A 30 4.65 -17.38 10.53
CA ASN A 30 4.58 -17.57 9.09
C ASN A 30 5.31 -16.45 8.36
N GLU A 31 6.53 -16.71 7.90
CA GLU A 31 7.40 -15.76 7.17
C GLU A 31 6.72 -15.16 5.92
N LYS A 32 5.69 -15.81 5.37
CA LYS A 32 4.90 -15.28 4.26
C LYS A 32 4.13 -14.01 4.64
N ILE A 33 3.84 -13.82 5.92
CA ILE A 33 3.21 -12.59 6.43
C ILE A 33 4.16 -11.40 6.22
N ASP A 34 5.43 -11.54 6.64
CA ASP A 34 6.44 -10.49 6.47
C ASP A 34 6.71 -10.21 4.99
N LEU A 35 6.75 -11.26 4.15
CA LEU A 35 6.90 -11.11 2.71
C LEU A 35 5.75 -10.30 2.09
N LEU A 36 4.50 -10.64 2.40
CA LEU A 36 3.32 -9.93 1.88
C LEU A 36 3.25 -8.49 2.41
N TRP A 37 3.59 -8.28 3.68
CA TRP A 37 3.62 -6.96 4.28
C TRP A 37 4.67 -6.06 3.62
N SER A 38 5.87 -6.59 3.42
CA SER A 38 6.97 -5.91 2.71
C SER A 38 6.63 -5.62 1.25
N HIS A 39 5.95 -6.56 0.59
CA HIS A 39 5.51 -6.42 -0.79
C HIS A 39 4.55 -5.22 -0.96
N ILE A 40 3.60 -5.02 -0.05
CA ILE A 40 2.70 -3.85 -0.10
C ILE A 40 3.51 -2.55 -0.08
N ALA A 41 4.47 -2.42 0.84
CA ALA A 41 5.29 -1.21 0.99
C ALA A 41 6.19 -0.97 -0.23
N ALA A 42 6.90 -2.01 -0.68
CA ALA A 42 7.84 -1.93 -1.78
C ALA A 42 7.14 -1.63 -3.13
N VAL A 43 6.02 -2.30 -3.41
CA VAL A 43 5.22 -2.05 -4.63
C VAL A 43 4.64 -0.64 -4.65
N GLN A 44 4.21 -0.11 -3.51
CA GLN A 44 3.74 1.28 -3.43
C GLN A 44 4.85 2.27 -3.81
N LEU A 45 6.08 2.06 -3.36
CA LEU A 45 7.24 2.88 -3.75
C LEU A 45 7.65 2.67 -5.21
N LEU A 46 7.62 1.43 -5.70
CA LEU A 46 7.91 1.11 -7.10
C LEU A 46 6.99 1.90 -8.05
N TRP A 47 5.69 1.89 -7.78
CA TRP A 47 4.72 2.62 -8.60
C TRP A 47 4.86 4.14 -8.47
N LEU A 48 5.14 4.65 -7.27
CA LEU A 48 5.42 6.08 -7.11
C LEU A 48 6.63 6.52 -7.94
N ASN A 49 7.69 5.69 -8.00
CA ASN A 49 8.85 6.00 -8.84
C ASN A 49 8.57 5.87 -10.35
N ARG A 50 7.62 5.02 -10.76
CA ARG A 50 7.14 4.97 -12.14
C ARG A 50 6.31 6.19 -12.52
N ILE A 51 5.52 6.74 -11.59
CA ILE A 51 4.65 7.90 -11.80
C ILE A 51 5.46 9.21 -11.74
N GLU A 52 6.32 9.33 -10.75
CA GLU A 52 7.22 10.47 -10.51
C GLU A 52 8.62 9.93 -10.21
N PRO A 53 9.45 9.74 -11.24
CA PRO A 53 10.81 9.25 -11.06
C PRO A 53 11.65 10.14 -10.15
N ILE A 54 12.25 9.53 -9.14
CA ILE A 54 13.24 10.17 -8.27
C ILE A 54 14.47 9.26 -8.17
N ASP A 55 15.61 9.85 -7.92
CA ASP A 55 16.87 9.11 -7.72
C ASP A 55 16.95 8.55 -6.30
N GLN A 56 16.09 7.55 -6.02
CA GLN A 56 16.10 6.79 -4.78
C GLN A 56 15.88 5.30 -5.07
N PRO A 57 16.64 4.41 -4.40
CA PRO A 57 16.46 2.99 -4.57
C PRO A 57 15.06 2.56 -4.09
N VAL A 58 14.41 1.71 -4.87
CA VAL A 58 13.19 1.00 -4.46
C VAL A 58 13.62 -0.30 -3.79
N PRO A 59 13.09 -0.62 -2.61
CA PRO A 59 13.34 -1.92 -1.99
C PRO A 59 12.90 -3.08 -2.89
N ASP A 60 13.59 -4.21 -2.81
CA ASP A 60 13.17 -5.42 -3.53
C ASP A 60 11.75 -5.81 -3.10
N VAL A 61 10.87 -5.98 -4.10
CA VAL A 61 9.46 -6.30 -3.89
C VAL A 61 9.24 -7.73 -3.40
N PHE A 62 10.25 -8.58 -3.47
CA PHE A 62 10.23 -9.99 -3.05
C PHE A 62 11.08 -10.25 -1.79
N GLU A 63 11.61 -9.22 -1.15
CA GLU A 63 12.39 -9.34 0.08
C GLU A 63 11.50 -9.11 1.31
N ALA A 64 11.51 -10.09 2.24
CA ALA A 64 10.80 -9.97 3.50
C ALA A 64 11.54 -9.02 4.48
N ARG A 65 10.77 -8.14 5.12
CA ARG A 65 11.21 -7.21 6.16
C ARG A 65 10.24 -7.27 7.33
N THR A 66 10.73 -7.04 8.51
CA THR A 66 9.89 -6.94 9.71
C THR A 66 8.91 -5.75 9.61
N PRO A 67 7.83 -5.74 10.40
CA PRO A 67 6.92 -4.59 10.47
C PRO A 67 7.66 -3.28 10.79
N ALA A 68 8.63 -3.31 11.70
CA ALA A 68 9.42 -2.14 12.09
C ALA A 68 10.29 -1.59 10.95
N GLU A 69 10.86 -2.45 10.10
CA GLU A 69 11.63 -2.05 8.92
C GLU A 69 10.74 -1.49 7.80
N ASN A 70 9.49 -1.93 7.72
CA ASN A 70 8.52 -1.44 6.74
C ASN A 70 7.84 -0.11 7.16
N SER A 71 7.75 0.20 8.45
CA SER A 71 7.08 1.40 8.96
C SER A 71 7.56 2.70 8.30
N PRO A 72 8.87 3.00 8.21
CA PRO A 72 9.35 4.19 7.53
C PRO A 72 9.05 4.20 6.02
N LEU A 73 8.96 3.03 5.37
CA LEU A 73 8.61 2.93 3.94
C LEU A 73 7.14 3.31 3.71
N PHE A 74 6.24 2.85 4.57
CA PHE A 74 4.82 3.23 4.53
C PHE A 74 4.63 4.72 4.78
N ASP A 75 5.30 5.29 5.78
CA ASP A 75 5.20 6.72 6.08
C ASP A 75 5.71 7.58 4.92
N TYR A 76 6.83 7.21 4.34
CA TYR A 76 7.42 7.93 3.22
C TYR A 76 6.53 7.85 1.97
N SER A 77 6.08 6.65 1.61
CA SER A 77 5.23 6.45 0.44
C SER A 77 3.87 7.13 0.59
N GLN A 78 3.29 7.15 1.80
CA GLN A 78 2.04 7.86 2.08
C GLN A 78 2.20 9.38 1.89
N LYS A 79 3.29 9.97 2.36
CA LYS A 79 3.57 11.41 2.15
C LYS A 79 3.68 11.73 0.67
N ARG A 80 4.41 10.90 -0.11
CA ARG A 80 4.52 11.06 -1.57
C ARG A 80 3.18 10.95 -2.28
N LEU A 81 2.34 9.95 -1.90
CA LEU A 81 1.01 9.76 -2.48
C LEU A 81 0.11 10.98 -2.24
N VAL A 82 0.09 11.51 -1.02
CA VAL A 82 -0.70 12.71 -0.70
C VAL A 82 -0.21 13.89 -1.52
N SER A 83 1.11 14.14 -1.56
CA SER A 83 1.70 15.22 -2.36
C SER A 83 1.38 15.09 -3.85
N LEU A 84 1.53 13.90 -4.43
CA LEU A 84 1.16 13.61 -5.81
C LEU A 84 -0.30 13.92 -6.10
N ILE A 85 -1.23 13.46 -5.23
CA ILE A 85 -2.66 13.66 -5.43
C ILE A 85 -3.02 15.15 -5.28
N GLU A 86 -2.44 15.86 -4.31
CA GLU A 86 -2.68 17.29 -4.08
C GLU A 86 -2.18 18.17 -5.23
N SER A 87 -1.03 17.85 -5.82
CA SER A 87 -0.44 18.56 -6.94
C SER A 87 -1.05 18.20 -8.30
N THR A 88 -1.75 17.05 -8.41
CA THR A 88 -2.33 16.59 -9.67
C THR A 88 -3.56 17.40 -10.05
N GLU A 89 -3.55 17.98 -11.25
CA GLU A 89 -4.71 18.62 -11.88
C GLU A 89 -5.40 17.68 -12.87
N ASP A 90 -4.63 16.91 -13.64
CA ASP A 90 -5.12 15.95 -14.65
C ASP A 90 -4.85 14.49 -14.20
N PHE A 91 -5.90 13.84 -13.70
CA PHE A 91 -5.86 12.42 -13.30
C PHE A 91 -5.98 11.46 -14.50
N ASP A 92 -6.37 11.94 -15.66
CA ASP A 92 -6.46 11.15 -16.90
C ASP A 92 -5.14 11.17 -17.69
N ARG A 93 -4.14 11.94 -17.25
CA ARG A 93 -2.81 11.94 -17.87
C ARG A 93 -2.23 10.54 -17.96
N THR A 94 -1.60 10.24 -19.09
CA THR A 94 -0.97 8.94 -19.33
C THR A 94 0.41 8.87 -18.68
N ILE A 95 0.66 7.77 -17.97
CA ILE A 95 1.96 7.41 -17.39
C ILE A 95 2.50 6.22 -18.18
N SER A 96 3.67 6.39 -18.79
CA SER A 96 4.40 5.31 -19.45
C SER A 96 5.48 4.75 -18.52
N TYR A 97 5.61 3.43 -18.48
CA TYR A 97 6.54 2.75 -17.59
C TYR A 97 7.01 1.43 -18.19
N LEU A 98 8.07 0.86 -17.61
CA LEU A 98 8.53 -0.50 -17.90
C LEU A 98 8.05 -1.47 -16.80
N THR A 99 7.66 -2.68 -17.22
CA THR A 99 7.44 -3.79 -16.28
C THR A 99 8.78 -4.28 -15.72
N LEU A 100 8.73 -5.22 -14.79
CA LEU A 100 9.96 -5.86 -14.27
C LEU A 100 10.65 -6.72 -15.35
N GLU A 101 9.90 -7.18 -16.34
CA GLU A 101 10.38 -7.93 -17.51
C GLU A 101 10.91 -7.01 -18.64
N GLY A 102 10.83 -5.67 -18.47
CA GLY A 102 11.29 -4.69 -19.44
C GLY A 102 10.29 -4.35 -20.55
N GLU A 103 9.05 -4.81 -20.47
CA GLU A 103 8.00 -4.46 -21.43
C GLU A 103 7.45 -3.05 -21.17
N SER A 104 7.17 -2.31 -22.26
CA SER A 104 6.63 -0.95 -22.18
C SER A 104 5.10 -0.97 -22.10
N PHE A 105 4.54 -0.29 -21.11
CA PHE A 105 3.11 -0.07 -20.94
C PHE A 105 2.77 1.38 -20.63
N SER A 106 1.50 1.72 -20.81
CA SER A 106 0.97 3.03 -20.48
C SER A 106 -0.44 2.91 -19.92
N ASN A 107 -0.70 3.61 -18.80
CA ASN A 107 -2.00 3.66 -18.17
C ASN A 107 -2.30 5.08 -17.68
N ARG A 108 -3.58 5.39 -17.44
CA ARG A 108 -3.96 6.66 -16.82
C ARG A 108 -3.53 6.67 -15.36
N LEU A 109 -3.13 7.85 -14.87
CA LEU A 109 -2.78 8.03 -13.46
C LEU A 109 -3.91 7.55 -12.51
N ALA A 110 -5.18 7.86 -12.84
CA ALA A 110 -6.34 7.40 -12.08
C ALA A 110 -6.38 5.87 -11.93
N ASP A 111 -6.09 5.13 -13.01
CA ASP A 111 -6.11 3.66 -12.99
C ASP A 111 -4.96 3.11 -12.12
N LEU A 112 -3.78 3.73 -12.18
CA LEU A 112 -2.64 3.35 -11.35
C LEU A 112 -2.89 3.63 -9.85
N LEU A 113 -3.47 4.77 -9.51
CA LEU A 113 -3.88 5.07 -8.14
C LEU A 113 -4.92 4.08 -7.63
N THR A 114 -5.91 3.74 -8.45
CA THR A 114 -6.93 2.73 -8.10
C THR A 114 -6.28 1.35 -7.91
N HIS A 115 -5.37 0.96 -8.81
CA HIS A 115 -4.61 -0.29 -8.70
C HIS A 115 -3.87 -0.40 -7.38
N LEU A 116 -3.11 0.63 -6.98
CA LEU A 116 -2.34 0.62 -5.73
C LEU A 116 -3.21 0.44 -4.48
N ALA A 117 -4.36 1.12 -4.41
CA ALA A 117 -5.28 0.97 -3.30
C ALA A 117 -5.87 -0.45 -3.21
N ASN A 118 -6.26 -1.02 -4.37
CA ASN A 118 -6.75 -2.39 -4.47
C ASN A 118 -5.67 -3.42 -4.14
N HIS A 119 -4.44 -3.19 -4.59
CA HIS A 119 -3.29 -4.04 -4.30
C HIS A 119 -3.03 -4.14 -2.78
N GLY A 120 -3.05 -3.02 -2.07
CA GLY A 120 -2.94 -3.02 -0.61
C GLY A 120 -4.05 -3.83 0.06
N THR A 121 -5.30 -3.63 -0.35
CA THR A 121 -6.46 -4.38 0.18
C THR A 121 -6.34 -5.88 -0.10
N HIS A 122 -5.92 -6.26 -1.32
CA HIS A 122 -5.73 -7.66 -1.71
C HIS A 122 -4.74 -8.38 -0.80
N HIS A 123 -3.56 -7.81 -0.59
CA HIS A 123 -2.52 -8.43 0.24
C HIS A 123 -2.83 -8.38 1.73
N ARG A 124 -3.46 -7.34 2.24
CA ARG A 124 -3.96 -7.33 3.64
C ARG A 124 -4.97 -8.45 3.88
N SER A 125 -5.83 -8.77 2.90
CA SER A 125 -6.77 -9.90 3.02
C SER A 125 -6.05 -11.24 3.10
N GLN A 126 -4.96 -11.43 2.35
CA GLN A 126 -4.11 -12.62 2.44
C GLN A 126 -3.42 -12.73 3.80
N ILE A 127 -2.86 -11.62 4.31
CA ILE A 127 -2.26 -11.57 5.65
C ILE A 127 -3.31 -11.89 6.72
N ALA A 128 -4.53 -11.36 6.60
CA ALA A 128 -5.63 -11.65 7.52
C ALA A 128 -5.99 -13.14 7.55
N LEU A 129 -5.94 -13.83 6.42
CA LEU A 129 -6.13 -15.28 6.35
C LEU A 129 -5.02 -16.02 7.09
N LEU A 130 -3.75 -15.69 6.81
CA LEU A 130 -2.60 -16.32 7.45
C LEU A 130 -2.57 -16.10 8.98
N LEU A 131 -2.95 -14.92 9.45
CA LEU A 131 -3.08 -14.65 10.89
C LEU A 131 -4.13 -15.57 11.54
N ARG A 132 -5.30 -15.77 10.89
CA ARG A 132 -6.33 -16.70 11.40
C ARG A 132 -5.84 -18.14 11.46
N GLU A 133 -5.06 -18.58 10.48
CA GLU A 133 -4.47 -19.94 10.47
C GLU A 133 -3.52 -20.15 11.66
N GLU A 134 -2.90 -19.08 12.16
CA GLU A 134 -2.08 -19.09 13.37
C GLU A 134 -2.87 -18.80 14.67
N GLY A 135 -4.20 -18.73 14.60
CA GLY A 135 -5.05 -18.46 15.76
C GLY A 135 -5.05 -16.99 16.22
N ILE A 136 -4.52 -16.07 15.40
CA ILE A 136 -4.44 -14.64 15.67
C ILE A 136 -5.62 -13.95 14.99
N ALA A 137 -6.40 -13.15 15.75
CA ALA A 137 -7.50 -12.38 15.19
C ALA A 137 -6.95 -11.20 14.34
N PRO A 138 -7.23 -11.16 13.02
CA PRO A 138 -6.82 -10.03 12.21
C PRO A 138 -7.68 -8.80 12.49
N PRO A 139 -7.17 -7.58 12.22
CA PRO A 139 -7.95 -6.37 12.40
C PRO A 139 -9.11 -6.29 11.39
N ALA A 140 -10.21 -5.67 11.81
CA ALA A 140 -11.35 -5.34 10.95
C ALA A 140 -10.98 -4.09 10.12
N SER A 141 -10.60 -4.28 8.88
CA SER A 141 -10.02 -3.23 8.02
C SER A 141 -10.83 -2.90 6.77
N ASP A 142 -12.07 -3.38 6.66
CA ASP A 142 -12.92 -3.02 5.52
C ASP A 142 -13.22 -1.52 5.48
N TYR A 143 -13.39 -0.98 4.27
CA TYR A 143 -13.64 0.43 4.06
C TYR A 143 -14.85 0.96 4.87
N PHE A 144 -15.83 0.12 5.10
CA PHE A 144 -16.99 0.46 5.90
C PHE A 144 -16.66 0.72 7.39
N TYR A 145 -15.71 -0.03 7.96
CA TYR A 145 -15.23 0.22 9.32
C TYR A 145 -14.45 1.54 9.42
N TYR A 146 -13.69 1.88 8.39
CA TYR A 146 -13.04 3.19 8.30
C TYR A 146 -14.06 4.34 8.30
N LEU A 147 -15.17 4.20 7.56
CA LEU A 147 -16.20 5.24 7.55
C LEU A 147 -16.82 5.44 8.93
N ARG A 148 -17.06 4.36 9.68
CA ARG A 148 -17.57 4.43 11.08
C ARG A 148 -16.54 5.08 12.00
N ALA A 149 -15.27 4.77 11.87
CA ALA A 149 -14.21 5.36 12.69
C ALA A 149 -13.98 6.87 12.44
N LEU A 150 -14.61 7.45 11.41
CA LEU A 150 -14.63 8.90 11.19
C LEU A 150 -15.78 9.61 11.90
N GLU A 151 -16.77 8.86 12.41
CA GLU A 151 -17.95 9.39 13.09
C GLU A 151 -17.77 9.42 14.62
N ASP A 152 -16.77 8.69 15.15
CA ASP A 152 -16.37 8.65 16.56
C ASP A 152 -15.36 9.76 16.90
#